data_b7a26fe75e6ad0f4c7b55ebed7d1ffef
#
_entry.id   b7a26fe75e6ad0f4c7b55ebed7d1ffef
#
_cell.length_a   1.000
_cell.length_b   1.000
_cell.length_c   1.000
_cell.angle_alpha   90.00
_cell.angle_beta   90.00
_cell.angle_gamma   90.00
#
_symmetry.space_group_name_H-M   'P 1'
#
loop_
_entity.id
_entity.type
_entity.pdbx_description
1 polymer ?
#
loop_
_entity_poly.entity_id
_entity_poly.type
_entity_poly.pdbx_seq_one_letter_code
_entity_poly.pdbx_strand_id
1 'polypeptide(L)'
;MQAAPRYEVYDQFAWFYARGWGQDFHAQARGLLENHVFPRLRAAARVLDLCCGSGDLSRELLAHGYQVTGLDGSPEMLRYARQRVPRTEFLLEDARSFACEARFDAVLSTYDSLNHILSLEELEAVFANVFRALVPGGLFFFDLNMEEAFATNWHWHYATVEEDTVGVTRTSYDPAAKTGRADVTLFRLEEGVWRRSDVVVLERCYEREEVTGGLARAGFVEVQARPAWELGMGGDSAVGREFFGALKPRLAE
;
A
#
# COMPACT_ATOMS: atom_id res chain seq x y z
N MET A 1 -7.18 28.74 9.09
CA MET A 1 -6.22 27.95 8.33
C MET A 1 -6.94 26.66 7.97
N GLN A 2 -7.32 26.46 6.72
CA GLN A 2 -7.76 25.14 6.27
C GLN A 2 -6.54 24.19 6.42
N ALA A 3 -6.74 23.04 7.07
CA ALA A 3 -5.72 22.00 7.08
C ALA A 3 -5.36 21.70 5.62
N ALA A 4 -4.07 21.62 5.31
CA ALA A 4 -3.62 21.19 3.98
C ALA A 4 -4.32 19.85 3.65
N PRO A 5 -4.75 19.66 2.41
CA PRO A 5 -5.40 18.41 2.03
C PRO A 5 -4.49 17.24 2.42
N ARG A 6 -5.02 16.27 3.14
CA ARG A 6 -4.27 15.14 3.72
C ARG A 6 -3.41 14.38 2.71
N TYR A 7 -3.78 14.43 1.43
CA TYR A 7 -3.13 13.74 0.32
C TYR A 7 -2.25 14.64 -0.56
N GLU A 8 -2.07 15.93 -0.19
CA GLU A 8 -1.26 16.87 -0.98
C GLU A 8 0.17 16.38 -1.21
N VAL A 9 0.75 15.70 -0.23
CA VAL A 9 2.09 15.10 -0.32
C VAL A 9 2.13 14.06 -1.44
N TYR A 10 1.13 13.19 -1.51
CA TYR A 10 1.03 12.15 -2.53
C TYR A 10 0.70 12.73 -3.90
N ASP A 11 -0.11 13.79 -3.97
CA ASP A 11 -0.42 14.49 -5.21
C ASP A 11 0.84 15.11 -5.84
N GLN A 12 1.68 15.74 -5.03
CA GLN A 12 2.95 16.31 -5.48
C GLN A 12 3.96 15.25 -5.92
N PHE A 13 3.90 14.08 -5.32
CA PHE A 13 4.81 12.96 -5.57
C PHE A 13 4.34 12.03 -6.69
N ALA A 14 3.05 12.01 -7.03
CA ALA A 14 2.40 11.04 -7.91
C ALA A 14 3.07 10.88 -9.27
N TRP A 15 3.52 11.98 -9.89
CA TRP A 15 4.16 11.95 -11.21
C TRP A 15 5.50 11.20 -11.19
N PHE A 16 6.26 11.34 -10.10
CA PHE A 16 7.54 10.67 -9.92
C PHE A 16 7.31 9.19 -9.57
N TYR A 17 6.38 8.92 -8.64
CA TYR A 17 5.98 7.57 -8.27
C TYR A 17 5.53 6.75 -9.48
N ALA A 18 4.68 7.31 -10.34
CA ALA A 18 4.13 6.63 -11.50
C ALA A 18 5.17 6.29 -12.58
N ARG A 19 6.37 6.90 -12.56
CA ARG A 19 7.48 6.61 -13.50
C ARG A 19 8.23 5.32 -13.18
N GLY A 20 8.06 4.74 -12.01
CA GLY A 20 8.74 3.49 -11.71
C GLY A 20 9.10 3.27 -10.25
N TRP A 21 8.75 4.20 -9.37
CA TRP A 21 8.91 3.98 -7.94
C TRP A 21 8.13 2.71 -7.54
N GLY A 22 8.80 1.73 -6.97
CA GLY A 22 8.16 0.48 -6.56
C GLY A 22 8.02 -0.61 -7.62
N GLN A 23 8.48 -0.40 -8.86
CA GLN A 23 8.42 -1.46 -9.89
C GLN A 23 9.18 -2.71 -9.46
N ASP A 24 10.33 -2.56 -8.82
CA ASP A 24 11.13 -3.68 -8.31
C ASP A 24 10.38 -4.44 -7.21
N PHE A 25 9.68 -3.73 -6.33
CA PHE A 25 8.82 -4.35 -5.33
C PHE A 25 7.72 -5.20 -5.97
N HIS A 26 6.97 -4.64 -6.93
CA HIS A 26 5.88 -5.36 -7.60
C HIS A 26 6.40 -6.60 -8.34
N ALA A 27 7.58 -6.51 -8.97
CA ALA A 27 8.20 -7.66 -9.62
C ALA A 27 8.55 -8.77 -8.61
N GLN A 28 9.05 -8.42 -7.43
CA GLN A 28 9.38 -9.37 -6.36
C GLN A 28 8.12 -9.93 -5.68
N ALA A 29 7.10 -9.09 -5.44
CA ALA A 29 5.87 -9.49 -4.78
C ALA A 29 4.97 -10.38 -5.66
N ARG A 30 5.12 -10.32 -7.00
CA ARG A 30 4.30 -11.11 -7.93
C ARG A 30 4.32 -12.60 -7.61
N GLY A 31 5.49 -13.23 -7.52
CA GLY A 31 5.61 -14.65 -7.22
C GLY A 31 5.00 -15.04 -5.88
N LEU A 32 5.08 -14.15 -4.90
CA LEU A 32 4.43 -14.32 -3.60
C LEU A 32 2.90 -14.33 -3.76
N LEU A 33 2.33 -13.35 -4.48
CA LEU A 33 0.89 -13.28 -4.70
C LEU A 33 0.38 -14.49 -5.49
N GLU A 34 1.09 -14.92 -6.54
CA GLU A 34 0.76 -16.09 -7.36
C GLU A 34 0.78 -17.40 -6.55
N ASN A 35 1.69 -17.54 -5.60
CA ASN A 35 1.83 -18.76 -4.81
C ASN A 35 0.96 -18.80 -3.55
N HIS A 36 0.67 -17.64 -2.92
CA HIS A 36 0.06 -17.61 -1.58
C HIS A 36 -1.30 -16.92 -1.52
N VAL A 37 -1.65 -16.07 -2.50
CA VAL A 37 -2.89 -15.30 -2.51
C VAL A 37 -3.84 -15.79 -3.59
N PHE A 38 -3.41 -15.80 -4.85
CA PHE A 38 -4.28 -16.12 -5.99
C PHE A 38 -4.90 -17.53 -5.93
N PRO A 39 -4.21 -18.58 -5.46
CA PRO A 39 -4.83 -19.91 -5.31
C PRO A 39 -5.98 -19.96 -4.29
N ARG A 40 -6.09 -18.96 -3.41
CA ARG A 40 -7.17 -18.84 -2.42
C ARG A 40 -8.39 -18.12 -2.98
N LEU A 41 -8.29 -17.49 -4.14
CA LEU A 41 -9.35 -16.73 -4.77
C LEU A 41 -10.05 -17.58 -5.83
N ARG A 42 -11.37 -17.46 -5.90
CA ARG A 42 -12.14 -18.07 -7.00
C ARG A 42 -11.85 -17.35 -8.32
N ALA A 43 -12.12 -18.04 -9.42
CA ALA A 43 -12.07 -17.42 -10.75
C ALA A 43 -12.96 -16.17 -10.80
N ALA A 44 -12.46 -15.10 -11.43
CA ALA A 44 -13.12 -13.80 -11.54
C ALA A 44 -13.57 -13.21 -10.19
N ALA A 45 -12.82 -13.47 -9.10
CA ALA A 45 -13.07 -12.87 -7.79
C ALA A 45 -13.10 -11.34 -7.91
N ARG A 46 -13.93 -10.71 -7.09
CA ARG A 46 -13.99 -9.25 -6.95
C ARG A 46 -12.96 -8.83 -5.91
N VAL A 47 -11.96 -8.08 -6.34
CA VAL A 47 -10.83 -7.67 -5.52
C VAL A 47 -10.80 -6.16 -5.38
N LEU A 48 -10.71 -5.68 -4.15
CA LEU A 48 -10.37 -4.28 -3.86
C LEU A 48 -8.85 -4.17 -3.73
N ASP A 49 -8.24 -3.33 -4.56
CA ASP A 49 -6.87 -2.85 -4.43
C ASP A 49 -6.91 -1.59 -3.56
N LEU A 50 -6.60 -1.75 -2.27
CA LEU A 50 -6.70 -0.70 -1.26
C LEU A 50 -5.40 0.09 -1.19
N CYS A 51 -5.47 1.42 -1.25
CA CYS A 51 -4.35 2.32 -1.44
C CYS A 51 -3.60 2.01 -2.74
N CYS A 52 -4.33 1.93 -3.84
CA CYS A 52 -3.86 1.40 -5.13
C CYS A 52 -2.80 2.27 -5.83
N GLY A 53 -2.55 3.49 -5.36
CA GLY A 53 -1.58 4.42 -5.92
C GLY A 53 -1.77 4.60 -7.43
N SER A 54 -0.71 4.39 -8.21
CA SER A 54 -0.73 4.48 -9.68
C SER A 54 -1.28 3.24 -10.40
N GLY A 55 -1.85 2.26 -9.66
CA GLY A 55 -2.58 1.11 -10.21
C GLY A 55 -1.71 -0.06 -10.69
N ASP A 56 -0.51 -0.24 -10.14
CA ASP A 56 0.38 -1.34 -10.55
C ASP A 56 -0.17 -2.70 -10.13
N LEU A 57 -0.63 -2.86 -8.88
CA LEU A 57 -1.29 -4.07 -8.42
C LEU A 57 -2.63 -4.27 -9.13
N SER A 58 -3.40 -3.21 -9.34
CA SER A 58 -4.66 -3.28 -10.11
C SER A 58 -4.45 -3.88 -11.51
N ARG A 59 -3.38 -3.46 -12.21
CA ARG A 59 -3.00 -4.01 -13.52
C ARG A 59 -2.68 -5.50 -13.45
N GLU A 60 -1.92 -5.91 -12.45
CA GLU A 60 -1.55 -7.31 -12.22
C GLU A 60 -2.79 -8.19 -11.97
N LEU A 61 -3.67 -7.75 -11.08
CA LEU A 61 -4.91 -8.45 -10.75
C LEU A 61 -5.83 -8.62 -11.97
N LEU A 62 -5.96 -7.58 -12.80
CA LEU A 62 -6.72 -7.65 -14.05
C LEU A 62 -6.12 -8.65 -15.03
N ALA A 63 -4.78 -8.71 -15.14
CA ALA A 63 -4.10 -9.67 -16.00
C ALA A 63 -4.37 -11.12 -15.59
N HIS A 64 -4.63 -11.36 -14.29
CA HIS A 64 -5.05 -12.66 -13.75
C HIS A 64 -6.57 -12.93 -13.86
N GLY A 65 -7.33 -12.03 -14.48
CA GLY A 65 -8.76 -12.22 -14.75
C GLY A 65 -9.69 -11.88 -13.58
N TYR A 66 -9.22 -11.16 -12.56
CA TYR A 66 -10.05 -10.68 -11.46
C TYR A 66 -10.85 -9.44 -11.84
N GLN A 67 -11.96 -9.21 -11.15
CA GLN A 67 -12.73 -7.98 -11.23
C GLN A 67 -12.18 -7.00 -10.19
N VAL A 68 -11.52 -5.94 -10.64
CA VAL A 68 -10.75 -5.04 -9.77
C VAL A 68 -11.48 -3.72 -9.59
N THR A 69 -11.54 -3.27 -8.34
CA THR A 69 -11.81 -1.88 -7.96
C THR A 69 -10.57 -1.36 -7.25
N GLY A 70 -10.03 -0.21 -7.65
CA GLY A 70 -8.96 0.46 -6.94
C GLY A 70 -9.51 1.56 -6.03
N LEU A 71 -8.90 1.75 -4.87
CA LEU A 71 -9.23 2.84 -3.94
C LEU A 71 -7.95 3.55 -3.52
N ASP A 72 -7.94 4.88 -3.64
CA ASP A 72 -6.85 5.73 -3.15
C ASP A 72 -7.37 7.10 -2.75
N GLY A 73 -6.71 7.74 -1.79
CA GLY A 73 -7.07 9.07 -1.32
C GLY A 73 -6.47 10.21 -2.14
N SER A 74 -5.49 9.93 -3.02
CA SER A 74 -4.84 10.92 -3.87
C SER A 74 -5.51 10.99 -5.25
N PRO A 75 -6.12 12.12 -5.63
CA PRO A 75 -6.68 12.29 -6.97
C PRO A 75 -5.62 12.19 -8.07
N GLU A 76 -4.37 12.64 -7.81
CA GLU A 76 -3.30 12.55 -8.78
C GLU A 76 -2.78 11.11 -8.96
N MET A 77 -2.66 10.32 -7.90
CA MET A 77 -2.39 8.88 -8.02
C MET A 77 -3.45 8.22 -8.89
N LEU A 78 -4.72 8.47 -8.62
CA LEU A 78 -5.83 7.91 -9.40
C LEU A 78 -5.86 8.42 -10.84
N ARG A 79 -5.35 9.60 -11.13
CA ARG A 79 -5.20 10.07 -12.51
C ARG A 79 -4.24 9.15 -13.29
N TYR A 80 -3.10 8.77 -12.69
CA TYR A 80 -2.17 7.82 -13.29
C TYR A 80 -2.74 6.41 -13.36
N ALA A 81 -3.42 5.95 -12.32
CA ALA A 81 -4.08 4.65 -12.31
C ALA A 81 -5.10 4.51 -13.45
N ARG A 82 -5.95 5.51 -13.68
CA ARG A 82 -6.92 5.54 -14.78
C ARG A 82 -6.26 5.52 -16.16
N GLN A 83 -5.10 6.14 -16.32
CA GLN A 83 -4.32 6.07 -17.57
C GLN A 83 -3.74 4.67 -17.78
N ARG A 84 -3.26 4.03 -16.72
CA ARG A 84 -2.63 2.70 -16.76
C ARG A 84 -3.65 1.58 -16.96
N VAL A 85 -4.82 1.70 -16.33
CA VAL A 85 -5.88 0.67 -16.31
C VAL A 85 -7.27 1.29 -16.57
N PRO A 86 -7.53 1.78 -17.79
CA PRO A 86 -8.68 2.65 -18.07
C PRO A 86 -10.07 1.99 -17.91
N ARG A 87 -10.13 0.66 -17.78
CA ARG A 87 -11.40 -0.08 -17.62
C ARG A 87 -11.70 -0.46 -16.17
N THR A 88 -10.86 -0.05 -15.22
CA THR A 88 -11.03 -0.33 -13.79
C THR A 88 -11.84 0.79 -13.14
N GLU A 89 -12.73 0.42 -12.25
CA GLU A 89 -13.37 1.36 -11.33
C GLU A 89 -12.34 1.86 -10.32
N PHE A 90 -12.18 3.19 -10.20
CA PHE A 90 -11.32 3.81 -9.20
C PHE A 90 -12.11 4.76 -8.31
N LEU A 91 -12.07 4.51 -7.00
CA LEU A 91 -12.73 5.27 -5.95
C LEU A 91 -11.75 6.26 -5.33
N LEU A 92 -12.10 7.54 -5.32
CA LEU A 92 -11.37 8.57 -4.58
C LEU A 92 -11.91 8.61 -3.16
N GLU A 93 -11.34 7.81 -2.28
CA GLU A 93 -11.80 7.60 -0.91
C GLU A 93 -10.60 7.42 0.03
N ASP A 94 -10.80 7.76 1.30
CA ASP A 94 -9.83 7.53 2.36
C ASP A 94 -10.03 6.13 2.97
N ALA A 95 -8.96 5.32 3.01
CA ALA A 95 -9.00 3.98 3.59
C ALA A 95 -9.53 3.94 5.04
N ARG A 96 -9.36 5.03 5.79
CA ARG A 96 -9.81 5.17 7.18
C ARG A 96 -11.31 5.44 7.33
N SER A 97 -11.98 5.84 6.26
CA SER A 97 -13.39 6.28 6.33
C SER A 97 -14.25 5.80 5.18
N PHE A 98 -13.70 5.05 4.21
CA PHE A 98 -14.53 4.55 3.11
C PHE A 98 -15.65 3.65 3.63
N ALA A 99 -16.78 3.72 2.98
CA ALA A 99 -17.94 2.91 3.31
C ALA A 99 -18.33 2.05 2.09
N CYS A 100 -18.20 0.75 2.25
CA CYS A 100 -18.63 -0.22 1.27
C CYS A 100 -19.23 -1.41 2.00
N GLU A 101 -20.45 -1.81 1.61
CA GLU A 101 -21.05 -3.05 2.09
C GLU A 101 -20.38 -4.27 1.46
N ALA A 102 -20.63 -5.45 2.03
CA ALA A 102 -20.04 -6.72 1.63
C ALA A 102 -20.11 -6.96 0.11
N ARG A 103 -19.01 -6.63 -0.58
CA ARG A 103 -18.92 -6.65 -2.04
C ARG A 103 -17.72 -7.46 -2.54
N PHE A 104 -16.60 -7.47 -1.81
CA PHE A 104 -15.34 -8.00 -2.29
C PHE A 104 -15.05 -9.40 -1.73
N ASP A 105 -14.54 -10.26 -2.58
CA ASP A 105 -14.04 -11.60 -2.23
C ASP A 105 -12.64 -11.50 -1.58
N ALA A 106 -11.87 -10.46 -1.95
CA ALA A 106 -10.61 -10.11 -1.30
C ALA A 106 -10.38 -8.59 -1.28
N VAL A 107 -9.62 -8.16 -0.29
CA VAL A 107 -9.01 -6.82 -0.23
C VAL A 107 -7.50 -7.02 -0.13
N LEU A 108 -6.75 -6.40 -1.02
CA LEU A 108 -5.29 -6.45 -1.03
C LEU A 108 -4.74 -5.02 -0.87
N SER A 109 -3.69 -4.87 -0.08
CA SER A 109 -2.94 -3.62 0.05
C SER A 109 -1.46 -3.97 0.15
N THR A 110 -0.67 -3.56 -0.84
CA THR A 110 0.74 -3.93 -0.90
C THR A 110 1.65 -2.73 -0.96
N TYR A 111 2.93 -2.97 -0.74
CA TYR A 111 3.98 -1.97 -0.74
C TYR A 111 3.84 -0.97 0.42
N ASP A 112 3.81 -1.52 1.65
CA ASP A 112 3.82 -0.76 2.91
C ASP A 112 2.78 0.38 3.00
N SER A 113 1.75 0.36 2.14
CA SER A 113 0.75 1.43 2.06
C SER A 113 0.10 1.73 3.42
N LEU A 114 -0.08 0.72 4.26
CA LEU A 114 -0.70 0.90 5.57
C LEU A 114 0.29 1.42 6.64
N ASN A 115 1.61 1.45 6.40
CA ASN A 115 2.54 2.18 7.27
C ASN A 115 2.32 3.70 7.22
N HIS A 116 1.76 4.22 6.13
CA HIS A 116 1.39 5.64 5.99
C HIS A 116 0.20 6.07 6.86
N ILE A 117 -0.47 5.14 7.50
CA ILE A 117 -1.45 5.40 8.57
C ILE A 117 -0.67 5.60 9.87
N LEU A 118 -0.70 6.81 10.42
CA LEU A 118 0.25 7.20 11.47
C LEU A 118 -0.24 6.93 12.91
N SER A 119 -1.44 6.39 13.10
CA SER A 119 -1.94 6.01 14.42
C SER A 119 -2.60 4.63 14.40
N LEU A 120 -2.49 3.91 15.51
CA LEU A 120 -3.13 2.59 15.66
C LEU A 120 -4.65 2.70 15.56
N GLU A 121 -5.25 3.75 16.10
CA GLU A 121 -6.68 4.00 16.02
C GLU A 121 -7.15 4.14 14.56
N GLU A 122 -6.41 4.90 13.74
CA GLU A 122 -6.71 5.04 12.30
C GLU A 122 -6.51 3.71 11.56
N LEU A 123 -5.48 2.92 11.90
CA LEU A 123 -5.26 1.60 11.31
C LEU A 123 -6.39 0.63 11.65
N GLU A 124 -6.88 0.64 12.89
CA GLU A 124 -8.04 -0.14 13.31
C GLU A 124 -9.32 0.29 12.57
N ALA A 125 -9.49 1.58 12.28
CA ALA A 125 -10.58 2.07 11.45
C ALA A 125 -10.50 1.51 10.02
N VAL A 126 -9.29 1.42 9.43
CA VAL A 126 -9.07 0.74 8.15
C VAL A 126 -9.52 -0.72 8.23
N PHE A 127 -9.09 -1.45 9.26
CA PHE A 127 -9.47 -2.85 9.44
C PHE A 127 -10.98 -3.05 9.55
N ALA A 128 -11.67 -2.18 10.29
CA ALA A 128 -13.13 -2.22 10.40
C ALA A 128 -13.83 -1.93 9.06
N ASN A 129 -13.30 -0.99 8.24
CA ASN A 129 -13.86 -0.69 6.93
C ASN A 129 -13.66 -1.86 5.96
N VAL A 130 -12.44 -2.44 5.94
CA VAL A 130 -12.14 -3.63 5.14
C VAL A 130 -13.02 -4.82 5.54
N PHE A 131 -13.20 -5.03 6.85
CA PHE A 131 -14.08 -6.10 7.34
C PHE A 131 -15.52 -5.93 6.83
N ARG A 132 -16.06 -4.70 6.82
CA ARG A 132 -17.39 -4.43 6.26
C ARG A 132 -17.45 -4.70 4.76
N ALA A 133 -16.43 -4.29 4.01
CA ALA A 133 -16.36 -4.40 2.56
C ALA A 133 -16.23 -5.85 2.04
N LEU A 134 -15.69 -6.74 2.85
CA LEU A 134 -15.52 -8.15 2.50
C LEU A 134 -16.84 -8.93 2.64
N VAL A 135 -17.06 -9.87 1.72
CA VAL A 135 -18.10 -10.91 1.88
C VAL A 135 -17.70 -11.91 2.98
N PRO A 136 -18.65 -12.65 3.60
CA PRO A 136 -18.30 -13.75 4.50
C PRO A 136 -17.34 -14.75 3.83
N GLY A 137 -16.25 -15.11 4.51
CA GLY A 137 -15.15 -15.92 3.98
C GLY A 137 -14.14 -15.15 3.12
N GLY A 138 -14.31 -13.84 2.95
CA GLY A 138 -13.40 -12.99 2.19
C GLY A 138 -12.04 -12.82 2.85
N LEU A 139 -11.01 -12.63 2.02
CA LEU A 139 -9.60 -12.51 2.41
C LEU A 139 -9.19 -11.04 2.50
N PHE A 140 -8.55 -10.65 3.60
CA PHE A 140 -7.72 -9.45 3.68
C PHE A 140 -6.25 -9.85 3.66
N PHE A 141 -5.45 -9.25 2.79
CA PHE A 141 -4.03 -9.52 2.68
C PHE A 141 -3.27 -8.21 2.42
N PHE A 142 -2.26 -7.94 3.24
CA PHE A 142 -1.47 -6.71 3.14
C PHE A 142 -0.07 -6.94 3.71
N ASP A 143 0.84 -6.00 3.45
CA ASP A 143 2.17 -6.00 4.02
C ASP A 143 2.47 -4.72 4.81
N LEU A 144 3.41 -4.84 5.72
CA LEU A 144 4.00 -3.75 6.48
C LEU A 144 5.51 -3.90 6.57
N ASN A 145 6.20 -2.79 6.58
CA ASN A 145 7.55 -2.66 7.11
C ASN A 145 7.48 -2.72 8.64
N MET A 146 8.25 -3.64 9.23
CA MET A 146 8.38 -3.79 10.67
C MET A 146 9.68 -3.16 11.17
N GLU A 147 9.95 -3.23 12.48
CA GLU A 147 11.13 -2.59 13.11
C GLU A 147 12.45 -2.88 12.38
N GLU A 148 12.69 -4.13 11.98
CA GLU A 148 13.92 -4.50 11.28
C GLU A 148 14.06 -3.77 9.93
N ALA A 149 12.96 -3.58 9.19
CA ALA A 149 12.97 -2.83 7.93
C ALA A 149 13.37 -1.37 8.16
N PHE A 150 12.78 -0.72 9.17
CA PHE A 150 13.11 0.66 9.50
C PHE A 150 14.53 0.78 10.01
N ALA A 151 14.98 -0.09 10.91
CA ALA A 151 16.32 -0.07 11.46
C ALA A 151 17.41 -0.34 10.41
N THR A 152 17.10 -1.15 9.38
CA THR A 152 18.07 -1.53 8.34
C THR A 152 18.02 -0.61 7.13
N ASN A 153 16.82 -0.27 6.63
CA ASN A 153 16.64 0.36 5.33
C ASN A 153 16.33 1.87 5.41
N TRP A 154 16.09 2.45 6.58
CA TRP A 154 15.73 3.86 6.71
C TRP A 154 16.90 4.75 7.15
N HIS A 155 18.09 4.50 6.59
CA HIS A 155 19.31 5.29 6.81
C HIS A 155 20.01 5.63 5.49
N TRP A 156 19.32 5.47 4.38
CA TRP A 156 19.89 5.59 3.05
C TRP A 156 19.63 6.96 2.42
N HIS A 157 20.60 7.33 1.58
CA HIS A 157 20.45 8.45 0.67
C HIS A 157 20.65 7.89 -0.73
N TYR A 158 19.67 8.06 -1.58
CA TYR A 158 19.77 7.63 -2.96
C TYR A 158 19.22 8.70 -3.90
N ALA A 159 19.69 8.67 -5.14
CA ALA A 159 19.23 9.58 -6.18
C ALA A 159 18.88 8.79 -7.44
N THR A 160 17.77 9.17 -8.05
CA THR A 160 17.42 8.81 -9.42
C THR A 160 17.75 9.98 -10.31
N VAL A 161 18.52 9.77 -11.37
CA VAL A 161 18.91 10.81 -12.31
C VAL A 161 18.57 10.35 -13.72
N GLU A 162 17.64 11.05 -14.34
CA GLU A 162 17.20 10.85 -15.72
C GLU A 162 17.36 12.17 -16.49
N GLU A 163 17.15 12.17 -17.80
CA GLU A 163 17.32 13.34 -18.66
C GLU A 163 16.44 14.53 -18.24
N ASP A 164 15.20 14.25 -17.81
CA ASP A 164 14.19 15.26 -17.46
C ASP A 164 13.78 15.22 -15.99
N THR A 165 14.41 14.37 -15.17
CA THR A 165 14.02 14.11 -13.79
C THR A 165 15.21 13.85 -12.89
N VAL A 166 15.23 14.50 -11.73
CA VAL A 166 16.14 14.14 -10.63
C VAL A 166 15.31 14.00 -9.36
N GLY A 167 15.42 12.84 -8.71
CA GLY A 167 14.86 12.58 -7.39
C GLY A 167 15.98 12.29 -6.40
N VAL A 168 15.98 12.99 -5.26
CA VAL A 168 16.91 12.71 -4.14
C VAL A 168 16.08 12.37 -2.92
N THR A 169 16.24 11.15 -2.43
CA THR A 169 15.55 10.66 -1.23
C THR A 169 16.53 10.48 -0.09
N ARG A 170 16.17 10.99 1.08
CA ARG A 170 16.89 10.83 2.33
C ARG A 170 15.95 10.23 3.35
N THR A 171 16.27 9.06 3.86
CA THR A 171 15.46 8.38 4.86
C THR A 171 16.09 8.46 6.23
N SER A 172 15.27 8.47 7.26
CA SER A 172 15.65 8.39 8.66
C SER A 172 14.59 7.68 9.47
N TYR A 173 15.00 7.02 10.56
CA TYR A 173 14.09 6.37 11.48
C TYR A 173 14.29 6.89 12.90
N ASP A 174 13.21 7.25 13.57
CA ASP A 174 13.18 7.57 15.00
C ASP A 174 12.52 6.40 15.75
N PRO A 175 13.30 5.54 16.42
CA PRO A 175 12.75 4.39 17.14
C PRO A 175 11.92 4.78 18.37
N ALA A 176 12.18 5.94 18.97
CA ALA A 176 11.39 6.41 20.12
C ALA A 176 9.98 6.85 19.69
N ALA A 177 9.87 7.50 18.53
CA ALA A 177 8.60 7.89 17.93
C ALA A 177 8.00 6.77 17.06
N LYS A 178 8.72 5.67 16.83
CA LYS A 178 8.35 4.61 15.87
C LYS A 178 7.99 5.17 14.49
N THR A 179 8.74 6.15 14.02
CA THR A 179 8.41 6.89 12.79
C THR A 179 9.57 6.89 11.82
N GLY A 180 9.33 6.35 10.64
CA GLY A 180 10.16 6.51 9.45
C GLY A 180 9.83 7.83 8.75
N ARG A 181 10.85 8.52 8.25
CA ARG A 181 10.73 9.78 7.51
C ARG A 181 11.54 9.72 6.23
N ALA A 182 10.91 9.98 5.11
CA ALA A 182 11.56 10.17 3.82
C ALA A 182 11.42 11.63 3.37
N ASP A 183 12.54 12.34 3.29
CA ASP A 183 12.63 13.66 2.67
C ASP A 183 12.98 13.48 1.19
N VAL A 184 12.04 13.78 0.31
CA VAL A 184 12.20 13.61 -1.13
C VAL A 184 12.27 14.97 -1.81
N THR A 185 13.40 15.28 -2.42
CA THR A 185 13.60 16.47 -3.25
C THR A 185 13.55 16.07 -4.71
N LEU A 186 12.62 16.64 -5.45
CA LEU A 186 12.37 16.34 -6.85
C LEU A 186 12.70 17.54 -7.71
N PHE A 187 13.31 17.29 -8.85
CA PHE A 187 13.48 18.25 -9.92
C PHE A 187 12.87 17.65 -11.20
N ARG A 188 12.04 18.41 -11.86
CA ARG A 188 11.43 18.06 -13.13
C ARG A 188 11.77 19.13 -14.16
N LEU A 189 12.23 18.71 -15.34
CA LEU A 189 12.48 19.61 -16.46
C LEU A 189 11.15 19.88 -17.19
N GLU A 190 10.67 21.11 -17.12
CA GLU A 190 9.44 21.55 -17.77
C GLU A 190 9.76 22.78 -18.65
N GLU A 191 9.51 22.68 -19.95
CA GLU A 191 9.74 23.76 -20.91
C GLU A 191 11.16 24.36 -20.82
N GLY A 192 12.18 23.52 -20.60
CA GLY A 192 13.57 23.90 -20.47
C GLY A 192 13.97 24.51 -19.12
N VAL A 193 13.08 24.50 -18.13
CA VAL A 193 13.32 24.99 -16.76
C VAL A 193 13.18 23.87 -15.75
N TRP A 194 14.16 23.72 -14.87
CA TRP A 194 14.10 22.80 -13.76
C TRP A 194 13.18 23.34 -12.64
N ARG A 195 12.09 22.59 -12.39
CA ARG A 195 11.16 22.86 -11.29
C ARG A 195 11.50 21.98 -10.12
N ARG A 196 11.70 22.59 -8.93
CA ARG A 196 11.94 21.88 -7.68
C ARG A 196 10.65 21.74 -6.88
N SER A 197 10.44 20.57 -6.30
CA SER A 197 9.47 20.31 -5.22
C SER A 197 10.13 19.50 -4.11
N ASP A 198 9.69 19.70 -2.89
CA ASP A 198 10.14 18.96 -1.72
C ASP A 198 8.91 18.37 -1.03
N VAL A 199 8.93 17.07 -0.81
CA VAL A 199 7.87 16.35 -0.09
C VAL A 199 8.45 15.58 1.09
N VAL A 200 7.66 15.44 2.13
CA VAL A 200 8.01 14.63 3.31
C VAL A 200 6.97 13.55 3.44
N VAL A 201 7.41 12.31 3.36
CA VAL A 201 6.58 11.13 3.56
C VAL A 201 6.90 10.54 4.92
N LEU A 202 5.88 10.21 5.70
CA LEU A 202 6.01 9.59 7.01
C LEU A 202 5.38 8.21 6.99
N GLU A 203 6.02 7.30 7.70
CA GLU A 203 5.52 5.96 7.95
C GLU A 203 5.63 5.63 9.43
N ARG A 204 4.66 4.88 9.94
CA ARG A 204 4.68 4.36 11.30
C ARG A 204 5.15 2.91 11.30
N CYS A 205 6.09 2.60 12.18
CA CYS A 205 6.45 1.25 12.55
C CYS A 205 5.42 0.71 13.56
N TYR A 206 4.77 -0.40 13.21
CA TYR A 206 3.83 -1.10 14.09
C TYR A 206 4.46 -2.34 14.70
N GLU A 207 4.03 -2.71 15.91
CA GLU A 207 4.33 -4.00 16.47
C GLU A 207 3.39 -5.08 15.88
N ARG A 208 3.88 -6.30 15.72
CA ARG A 208 3.05 -7.42 15.21
C ARG A 208 1.78 -7.62 16.03
N GLU A 209 1.89 -7.50 17.35
CA GLU A 209 0.79 -7.65 18.31
C GLU A 209 -0.24 -6.52 18.18
N GLU A 210 0.17 -5.30 17.88
CA GLU A 210 -0.73 -4.18 17.58
C GLU A 210 -1.60 -4.52 16.36
N VAL A 211 -0.97 -5.01 15.28
CA VAL A 211 -1.64 -5.34 14.01
C VAL A 211 -2.57 -6.54 14.17
N THR A 212 -2.07 -7.65 14.70
CA THR A 212 -2.86 -8.88 14.86
C THR A 212 -4.00 -8.69 15.85
N GLY A 213 -3.76 -7.94 16.93
CA GLY A 213 -4.80 -7.56 17.90
C GLY A 213 -5.87 -6.65 17.29
N GLY A 214 -5.47 -5.68 16.46
CA GLY A 214 -6.39 -4.80 15.74
C GLY A 214 -7.28 -5.57 14.77
N LEU A 215 -6.71 -6.50 14.00
CA LEU A 215 -7.47 -7.39 13.12
C LEU A 215 -8.49 -8.23 13.89
N ALA A 216 -8.08 -8.82 15.02
CA ALA A 216 -8.98 -9.61 15.86
C ALA A 216 -10.12 -8.76 16.44
N ARG A 217 -9.84 -7.52 16.89
CA ARG A 217 -10.87 -6.57 17.36
C ARG A 217 -11.85 -6.16 16.25
N ALA A 218 -11.39 -6.07 15.01
CA ALA A 218 -12.25 -5.82 13.85
C ALA A 218 -13.13 -7.02 13.48
N GLY A 219 -12.89 -8.20 14.07
CA GLY A 219 -13.67 -9.42 13.87
C GLY A 219 -13.06 -10.44 12.91
N PHE A 220 -11.84 -10.21 12.42
CA PHE A 220 -11.13 -11.17 11.57
C PHE A 220 -10.71 -12.42 12.34
N VAL A 221 -10.67 -13.53 11.63
CA VAL A 221 -10.20 -14.84 12.12
C VAL A 221 -9.04 -15.34 11.26
N GLU A 222 -8.40 -16.43 11.69
CA GLU A 222 -7.25 -17.03 10.99
C GLU A 222 -6.16 -16.00 10.67
N VAL A 223 -5.92 -15.06 11.59
CA VAL A 223 -4.93 -14.02 11.44
C VAL A 223 -3.53 -14.64 11.42
N GLN A 224 -2.80 -14.40 10.35
CA GLN A 224 -1.44 -14.86 10.14
C GLN A 224 -0.53 -13.66 9.84
N ALA A 225 0.67 -13.67 10.40
CA ALA A 225 1.76 -12.76 10.07
C ALA A 225 2.96 -13.59 9.66
N ARG A 226 3.49 -13.35 8.47
CA ARG A 226 4.62 -14.11 7.92
C ARG A 226 5.67 -13.19 7.33
N PRO A 227 6.94 -13.37 7.70
CA PRO A 227 8.04 -12.64 7.06
C PRO A 227 8.04 -12.85 5.54
N ALA A 228 8.38 -11.80 4.80
CA ALA A 228 8.36 -11.82 3.33
C ALA A 228 9.27 -12.91 2.75
N TRP A 229 10.43 -13.17 3.39
CA TRP A 229 11.36 -14.20 2.96
C TRP A 229 10.79 -15.63 3.08
N GLU A 230 9.92 -15.91 4.07
CA GLU A 230 9.23 -17.20 4.19
C GLU A 230 8.22 -17.43 3.05
N LEU A 231 7.76 -16.35 2.45
CA LEU A 231 6.83 -16.38 1.31
C LEU A 231 7.57 -16.37 -0.04
N GLY A 232 8.92 -16.46 -0.01
CA GLY A 232 9.75 -16.52 -1.20
C GLY A 232 10.12 -15.16 -1.80
N MET A 233 9.83 -14.04 -1.11
CA MET A 233 10.30 -12.72 -1.52
C MET A 233 11.76 -12.55 -1.11
N GLY A 234 12.60 -12.04 -2.01
CA GLY A 234 14.02 -11.78 -1.77
C GLY A 234 14.37 -10.30 -1.91
N GLY A 235 15.66 -10.00 -1.77
CA GLY A 235 16.21 -8.64 -1.91
C GLY A 235 15.94 -7.73 -0.71
N ASP A 236 16.38 -6.48 -0.81
CA ASP A 236 16.31 -5.50 0.28
C ASP A 236 14.87 -5.18 0.71
N SER A 237 13.93 -5.26 -0.23
CA SER A 237 12.50 -5.03 0.05
C SER A 237 11.86 -6.11 0.94
N ALA A 238 12.50 -7.27 1.10
CA ALA A 238 12.02 -8.35 1.95
C ALA A 238 12.52 -8.24 3.40
N VAL A 239 13.60 -7.48 3.64
CA VAL A 239 14.19 -7.34 4.97
C VAL A 239 13.23 -6.63 5.91
N GLY A 240 12.88 -7.29 7.01
CA GLY A 240 11.96 -6.76 8.02
C GLY A 240 10.54 -6.47 7.53
N ARG A 241 10.16 -6.97 6.35
CA ARG A 241 8.79 -6.88 5.83
C ARG A 241 7.98 -8.09 6.23
N GLU A 242 6.76 -7.88 6.69
CA GLU A 242 5.81 -8.94 7.00
C GLU A 242 4.53 -8.80 6.18
N PHE A 243 4.00 -9.93 5.76
CA PHE A 243 2.69 -10.03 5.15
C PHE A 243 1.68 -10.57 6.16
N PHE A 244 0.55 -9.89 6.22
CA PHE A 244 -0.58 -10.24 7.08
C PHE A 244 -1.72 -10.78 6.22
N GLY A 245 -2.27 -11.91 6.64
CA GLY A 245 -3.46 -12.52 6.05
C GLY A 245 -4.52 -12.74 7.11
N ALA A 246 -5.79 -12.42 6.81
CA ALA A 246 -6.89 -12.62 7.73
C ALA A 246 -8.19 -12.88 6.98
N LEU A 247 -9.11 -13.65 7.55
CA LEU A 247 -10.38 -13.98 6.94
C LEU A 247 -11.55 -13.34 7.69
N LYS A 248 -12.52 -12.83 6.93
CA LYS A 248 -13.84 -12.56 7.49
C LYS A 248 -14.55 -13.89 7.77
N PRO A 249 -15.09 -14.14 8.96
CA PRO A 249 -15.80 -15.38 9.27
C PRO A 249 -16.88 -15.70 8.23
N ARG A 250 -17.07 -16.97 7.92
CA ARG A 250 -18.25 -17.43 7.19
C ARG A 250 -19.46 -17.32 8.11
N LEU A 251 -20.64 -17.05 7.55
CA LEU A 251 -21.86 -17.16 8.32
C LEU A 251 -22.02 -18.63 8.77
N ALA A 252 -22.39 -18.84 10.04
CA ALA A 252 -22.77 -20.17 10.49
C ALA A 252 -23.99 -20.64 9.68
N GLU A 253 -23.91 -21.84 9.13
CA GLU A 253 -25.04 -22.49 8.45
C GLU A 253 -26.19 -22.76 9.44
#